data_5bec3a54cbd647eedd01db0d5e920a2f
#
_entry.id   5bec3a54cbd647eedd01db0d5e920a2f
#
_cell.length_a   1.000
_cell.length_b   1.000
_cell.length_c   1.000
_cell.angle_alpha   90.00
_cell.angle_beta   90.00
_cell.angle_gamma   90.00
#
_symmetry.space_group_name_H-M   'P 1'
#
loop_
_entity.id
_entity.type
_entity.pdbx_description
1 polymer ?
#
loop_
_entity_poly.entity_id
_entity_poly.type
_entity_poly.pdbx_seq_one_letter_code
_entity_poly.pdbx_strand_id
1 'polypeptide(L)'
;MTSPTPDIRSVIAAGAAILATGAVLTTTWFRRDLDRQKLILNDTLPVHSAWWRTHAKQSGELLYVAIGDSAAQGIGASSPNKSYVGVLADHVRLTTSQTVRVVNLSVSGATVALAVRDQLPRFDQLKPDLVTVAIGANDIAQWNPEAFEAGIRTVFAALPSHALVADLPCFHLPHNEVKVAVANEIIRRVATERGLTVVPLHSTTKRAGFRSVLTHVAKDLFHPNDRGYRSWAEAFLPAISAEVAGRISSVSPVSDDVH
;
A
#
# COMPACT_ATOMS: atom_id res chain seq x y z
N MET A 1 -24.68 24.47 -63.56
CA MET A 1 -24.64 23.34 -62.61
C MET A 1 -24.19 23.91 -61.28
N THR A 2 -25.09 24.17 -60.35
CA THR A 2 -24.79 24.68 -59.01
C THR A 2 -24.65 23.48 -58.08
N SER A 3 -23.46 23.27 -57.50
CA SER A 3 -23.25 22.24 -56.49
C SER A 3 -24.12 22.59 -55.28
N PRO A 4 -24.84 21.63 -54.67
CA PRO A 4 -25.65 21.89 -53.48
C PRO A 4 -24.71 22.23 -52.29
N THR A 5 -24.92 23.35 -51.66
CA THR A 5 -24.27 23.70 -50.38
C THR A 5 -24.76 22.75 -49.31
N PRO A 6 -23.88 22.11 -48.53
CA PRO A 6 -24.28 21.19 -47.47
C PRO A 6 -25.11 21.96 -46.40
N ASP A 7 -26.20 21.35 -45.98
CA ASP A 7 -27.04 21.90 -44.90
C ASP A 7 -26.23 21.98 -43.60
N ILE A 8 -26.31 23.15 -42.95
CA ILE A 8 -25.62 23.40 -41.65
C ILE A 8 -25.88 22.30 -40.61
N ARG A 9 -27.10 21.72 -40.61
CA ARG A 9 -27.46 20.62 -39.73
C ARG A 9 -26.66 19.36 -39.99
N SER A 10 -26.41 19.01 -41.27
CA SER A 10 -25.61 17.86 -41.67
C SER A 10 -24.12 18.06 -41.32
N VAL A 11 -23.59 19.28 -41.42
CA VAL A 11 -22.20 19.60 -41.02
C VAL A 11 -22.03 19.52 -39.52
N ILE A 12 -23.00 20.02 -38.72
CA ILE A 12 -22.97 19.90 -37.27
C ILE A 12 -23.08 18.44 -36.84
N ALA A 13 -23.99 17.66 -37.44
CA ALA A 13 -24.13 16.23 -37.13
C ALA A 13 -22.87 15.43 -37.48
N ALA A 14 -22.22 15.70 -38.59
CA ALA A 14 -20.96 15.06 -38.96
C ALA A 14 -19.83 15.44 -38.01
N GLY A 15 -19.74 16.72 -37.62
CA GLY A 15 -18.76 17.18 -36.62
C GLY A 15 -18.95 16.53 -35.26
N ALA A 16 -20.18 16.42 -34.77
CA ALA A 16 -20.50 15.76 -33.51
C ALA A 16 -20.21 14.24 -33.56
N ALA A 17 -20.48 13.60 -34.69
CA ALA A 17 -20.13 12.16 -34.87
C ALA A 17 -18.63 11.93 -34.88
N ILE A 18 -17.83 12.78 -35.50
CA ILE A 18 -16.36 12.70 -35.52
C ILE A 18 -15.80 12.89 -34.11
N LEU A 19 -16.31 13.87 -33.34
CA LEU A 19 -15.88 14.11 -31.96
C LEU A 19 -16.29 12.96 -31.04
N ALA A 20 -17.48 12.40 -31.18
CA ALA A 20 -17.93 11.24 -30.41
C ALA A 20 -17.11 9.99 -30.73
N THR A 21 -16.83 9.72 -32.02
CA THR A 21 -15.99 8.61 -32.44
C THR A 21 -14.56 8.76 -31.97
N GLY A 22 -13.99 9.97 -32.06
CA GLY A 22 -12.66 10.27 -31.53
C GLY A 22 -12.59 10.07 -30.02
N ALA A 23 -13.59 10.51 -29.25
CA ALA A 23 -13.66 10.30 -27.81
C ALA A 23 -13.78 8.82 -27.42
N VAL A 24 -14.57 8.03 -28.16
CA VAL A 24 -14.69 6.58 -27.94
C VAL A 24 -13.39 5.86 -28.27
N LEU A 25 -12.72 6.20 -29.36
CA LEU A 25 -11.46 5.60 -29.76
C LEU A 25 -10.34 5.93 -28.76
N THR A 26 -10.27 7.17 -28.28
CA THR A 26 -9.27 7.59 -27.27
C THR A 26 -9.52 6.93 -25.93
N THR A 27 -10.76 6.79 -25.48
CA THR A 27 -11.11 6.11 -24.22
C THR A 27 -10.84 4.60 -24.31
N THR A 28 -11.15 3.96 -25.44
CA THR A 28 -10.86 2.53 -25.62
C THR A 28 -9.36 2.24 -25.73
N TRP A 29 -8.61 3.09 -26.42
CA TRP A 29 -7.15 2.98 -26.49
C TRP A 29 -6.52 3.17 -25.10
N PHE A 30 -6.93 4.21 -24.36
CA PHE A 30 -6.46 4.48 -23.01
C PHE A 30 -6.76 3.32 -22.04
N ARG A 31 -7.97 2.75 -22.08
CA ARG A 31 -8.33 1.56 -21.28
C ARG A 31 -7.45 0.36 -21.62
N ARG A 32 -7.24 0.07 -22.91
CA ARG A 32 -6.37 -1.03 -23.36
C ARG A 32 -4.93 -0.83 -22.94
N ASP A 33 -4.43 0.42 -22.97
CA ASP A 33 -3.08 0.71 -22.50
C ASP A 33 -2.95 0.52 -20.98
N LEU A 34 -3.91 0.97 -20.19
CA LEU A 34 -3.96 0.72 -18.76
C LEU A 34 -3.99 -0.78 -18.42
N ASP A 35 -4.81 -1.55 -19.11
CA ASP A 35 -4.88 -3.01 -18.92
C ASP A 35 -3.56 -3.69 -19.28
N ARG A 36 -2.92 -3.24 -20.35
CA ARG A 36 -1.57 -3.71 -20.73
C ARG A 36 -0.52 -3.34 -19.67
N GLN A 37 -0.56 -2.13 -19.14
CA GLN A 37 0.36 -1.72 -18.07
C GLN A 37 0.16 -2.54 -16.78
N LYS A 38 -1.09 -2.86 -16.43
CA LYS A 38 -1.39 -3.78 -15.30
C LYS A 38 -0.80 -5.16 -15.54
N LEU A 39 -0.91 -5.70 -16.75
CA LEU A 39 -0.29 -7.00 -17.11
C LEU A 39 1.22 -6.94 -16.97
N ILE A 40 1.88 -5.90 -17.50
CA ILE A 40 3.34 -5.71 -17.38
C ILE A 40 3.77 -5.62 -15.91
N LEU A 41 3.01 -4.91 -15.06
CA LEU A 41 3.31 -4.84 -13.62
C LEU A 41 3.09 -6.18 -12.93
N ASN A 42 2.08 -6.95 -13.35
CA ASN A 42 1.87 -8.31 -12.85
C ASN A 42 3.03 -9.24 -13.21
N ASP A 43 3.69 -9.05 -14.35
CA ASP A 43 4.90 -9.81 -14.72
C ASP A 43 6.08 -9.55 -13.78
N THR A 44 6.06 -8.44 -13.02
CA THR A 44 7.05 -8.15 -11.98
C THR A 44 6.81 -8.94 -10.69
N LEU A 45 5.60 -9.48 -10.47
CA LEU A 45 5.22 -10.22 -9.26
C LEU A 45 6.15 -11.40 -8.93
N PRO A 46 6.49 -12.29 -9.88
CA PRO A 46 7.41 -13.40 -9.60
C PRO A 46 8.79 -12.90 -9.15
N VAL A 47 9.28 -11.81 -9.75
CA VAL A 47 10.58 -11.20 -9.43
C VAL A 47 10.56 -10.64 -8.01
N HIS A 48 9.54 -9.84 -7.66
CA HIS A 48 9.38 -9.27 -6.33
C HIS A 48 9.20 -10.37 -5.27
N SER A 49 8.35 -11.36 -5.55
CA SER A 49 8.13 -12.49 -4.65
C SER A 49 9.40 -13.34 -4.44
N ALA A 50 10.20 -13.57 -5.47
CA ALA A 50 11.46 -14.29 -5.37
C ALA A 50 12.48 -13.50 -4.54
N TRP A 51 12.57 -12.19 -4.75
CA TRP A 51 13.43 -11.29 -4.00
C TRP A 51 13.10 -11.33 -2.49
N TRP A 52 11.82 -11.17 -2.12
CA TRP A 52 11.37 -11.24 -0.73
C TRP A 52 11.64 -12.60 -0.10
N ARG A 53 11.38 -13.70 -0.83
CA ARG A 53 11.71 -15.07 -0.34
C ARG A 53 13.20 -15.27 -0.08
N THR A 54 14.06 -14.68 -0.88
CA THR A 54 15.50 -14.73 -0.68
C THR A 54 15.91 -13.94 0.56
N HIS A 55 15.38 -12.74 0.73
CA HIS A 55 15.65 -11.87 1.87
C HIS A 55 15.10 -12.43 3.19
N ALA A 56 13.98 -13.13 3.15
CA ALA A 56 13.43 -13.81 4.32
C ALA A 56 14.33 -14.93 4.89
N LYS A 57 15.28 -15.45 4.07
CA LYS A 57 16.24 -16.49 4.49
C LYS A 57 17.54 -15.92 5.06
N GLN A 58 17.77 -14.62 4.92
CA GLN A 58 18.96 -13.97 5.47
C GLN A 58 18.89 -13.98 7.01
N SER A 59 20.05 -13.94 7.66
CA SER A 59 20.13 -13.68 9.09
C SER A 59 19.92 -12.19 9.36
N GLY A 60 19.50 -11.87 10.58
CA GLY A 60 19.37 -10.49 11.06
C GLY A 60 19.17 -10.48 12.56
N GLU A 61 19.69 -9.44 13.22
CA GLU A 61 19.52 -9.21 14.65
C GLU A 61 18.10 -8.80 14.98
N LEU A 62 17.44 -8.07 14.03
CA LEU A 62 16.05 -7.68 14.13
C LEU A 62 15.23 -8.41 13.07
N LEU A 63 14.04 -8.89 13.45
CA LEU A 63 13.06 -9.46 12.55
C LEU A 63 11.96 -8.45 12.25
N TYR A 64 11.91 -7.95 11.03
CA TYR A 64 10.82 -7.13 10.53
C TYR A 64 9.83 -7.96 9.71
N VAL A 65 8.55 -7.98 10.10
CA VAL A 65 7.48 -8.67 9.38
C VAL A 65 6.50 -7.65 8.80
N ALA A 66 6.19 -7.79 7.50
CA ALA A 66 5.19 -6.98 6.82
C ALA A 66 3.99 -7.85 6.41
N ILE A 67 2.78 -7.42 6.78
CA ILE A 67 1.48 -7.94 6.33
C ILE A 67 0.87 -6.90 5.39
N GLY A 68 0.34 -7.34 4.24
CA GLY A 68 -0.22 -6.41 3.27
C GLY A 68 -0.60 -7.04 1.94
N ASP A 69 -0.66 -6.20 0.93
CA ASP A 69 -1.03 -6.56 -0.43
C ASP A 69 0.09 -6.27 -1.44
N SER A 70 -0.26 -5.93 -2.68
CA SER A 70 0.69 -5.58 -3.74
C SER A 70 1.57 -4.38 -3.40
N ALA A 71 1.06 -3.43 -2.59
CA ALA A 71 1.83 -2.28 -2.17
C ALA A 71 2.98 -2.68 -1.23
N ALA A 72 2.76 -3.62 -0.30
CA ALA A 72 3.81 -4.15 0.55
C ALA A 72 4.83 -4.98 -0.24
N GLN A 73 4.41 -5.66 -1.32
CA GLN A 73 5.33 -6.31 -2.25
C GLN A 73 6.17 -5.33 -3.08
N GLY A 74 5.71 -4.09 -3.21
CA GLY A 74 6.37 -3.05 -3.98
C GLY A 74 6.04 -3.08 -5.46
N ILE A 75 4.84 -3.57 -5.84
CA ILE A 75 4.39 -3.52 -7.24
C ILE A 75 4.29 -2.06 -7.68
N GLY A 76 4.90 -1.75 -8.84
CA GLY A 76 5.02 -0.38 -9.34
C GLY A 76 6.34 0.34 -8.95
N ALA A 77 7.07 -0.18 -7.96
CA ALA A 77 8.42 0.28 -7.66
C ALA A 77 9.43 -0.22 -8.72
N SER A 78 10.51 0.51 -8.92
CA SER A 78 11.60 0.11 -9.83
C SER A 78 12.36 -1.15 -9.35
N SER A 79 12.28 -1.46 -8.06
CA SER A 79 12.83 -2.67 -7.43
C SER A 79 12.18 -2.90 -6.06
N PRO A 80 12.16 -4.15 -5.53
CA PRO A 80 11.48 -4.46 -4.27
C PRO A 80 11.95 -3.64 -3.05
N ASN A 81 13.23 -3.33 -2.97
CA ASN A 81 13.80 -2.50 -1.90
C ASN A 81 13.37 -1.02 -1.98
N LYS A 82 12.72 -0.59 -3.08
CA LYS A 82 12.10 0.73 -3.23
C LYS A 82 10.63 0.75 -2.79
N SER A 83 10.04 -0.40 -2.42
CA SER A 83 8.75 -0.43 -1.74
C SER A 83 8.84 0.28 -0.39
N TYR A 84 7.70 0.67 0.20
CA TYR A 84 7.72 1.24 1.55
C TYR A 84 8.34 0.27 2.56
N VAL A 85 8.12 -1.03 2.44
CA VAL A 85 8.72 -2.06 3.31
C VAL A 85 10.24 -2.05 3.21
N GLY A 86 10.79 -1.96 1.99
CA GLY A 86 12.23 -1.88 1.79
C GLY A 86 12.83 -0.58 2.34
N VAL A 87 12.18 0.55 2.08
CA VAL A 87 12.61 1.87 2.62
C VAL A 87 12.62 1.88 4.14
N LEU A 88 11.58 1.29 4.78
CA LEU A 88 11.50 1.18 6.24
C LEU A 88 12.59 0.25 6.81
N ALA A 89 12.86 -0.88 6.15
CA ALA A 89 13.93 -1.78 6.56
C ALA A 89 15.31 -1.09 6.51
N ASP A 90 15.56 -0.30 5.47
CA ASP A 90 16.79 0.49 5.35
C ASP A 90 16.88 1.57 6.44
N HIS A 91 15.76 2.25 6.74
CA HIS A 91 15.71 3.22 7.84
C HIS A 91 16.06 2.57 9.19
N VAL A 92 15.48 1.40 9.49
CA VAL A 92 15.77 0.67 10.74
C VAL A 92 17.24 0.29 10.81
N ARG A 93 17.84 -0.25 9.73
CA ARG A 93 19.28 -0.57 9.67
C ARG A 93 20.15 0.65 9.97
N LEU A 94 19.83 1.79 9.35
CA LEU A 94 20.60 3.02 9.53
C LEU A 94 20.48 3.60 10.94
N THR A 95 19.30 3.50 11.55
CA THR A 95 19.01 4.08 12.86
C THR A 95 19.56 3.24 14.00
N THR A 96 19.51 1.90 13.86
CA THR A 96 19.94 0.96 14.92
C THR A 96 21.38 0.48 14.75
N SER A 97 21.95 0.63 13.55
CA SER A 97 23.19 -0.03 13.13
C SER A 97 23.13 -1.58 13.21
N GLN A 98 21.94 -2.15 13.32
CA GLN A 98 21.71 -3.60 13.39
C GLN A 98 21.31 -4.16 12.02
N THR A 99 21.60 -5.44 11.80
CA THR A 99 21.12 -6.17 10.64
C THR A 99 19.64 -6.48 10.78
N VAL A 100 18.88 -6.29 9.69
CA VAL A 100 17.42 -6.49 9.67
C VAL A 100 17.06 -7.60 8.69
N ARG A 101 16.51 -8.69 9.22
CA ARG A 101 15.85 -9.73 8.42
C ARG A 101 14.42 -9.29 8.12
N VAL A 102 14.03 -9.25 6.86
CA VAL A 102 12.67 -8.89 6.45
C VAL A 102 11.91 -10.14 6.00
N VAL A 103 10.79 -10.42 6.64
CA VAL A 103 9.81 -11.43 6.21
C VAL A 103 8.55 -10.70 5.71
N ASN A 104 8.45 -10.55 4.40
CA ASN A 104 7.31 -9.94 3.76
C ASN A 104 6.26 -11.02 3.44
N LEU A 105 5.17 -11.04 4.22
CA LEU A 105 4.07 -12.02 4.09
C LEU A 105 3.02 -11.59 3.08
N SER A 106 3.12 -10.36 2.54
CA SER A 106 2.12 -9.78 1.65
C SER A 106 1.86 -10.61 0.40
N VAL A 107 0.63 -10.51 -0.09
CA VAL A 107 0.18 -11.19 -1.30
C VAL A 107 -0.52 -10.17 -2.19
N SER A 108 -0.08 -10.06 -3.46
CA SER A 108 -0.72 -9.14 -4.42
C SER A 108 -2.21 -9.45 -4.58
N GLY A 109 -3.04 -8.40 -4.56
CA GLY A 109 -4.49 -8.53 -4.63
C GLY A 109 -5.16 -8.99 -3.32
N ALA A 110 -4.41 -9.16 -2.23
CA ALA A 110 -4.99 -9.60 -0.97
C ALA A 110 -6.02 -8.59 -0.43
N THR A 111 -7.19 -9.10 -0.11
CA THR A 111 -8.18 -8.47 0.77
C THR A 111 -7.87 -8.81 2.22
N VAL A 112 -8.58 -8.18 3.16
CA VAL A 112 -8.45 -8.52 4.59
C VAL A 112 -8.75 -10.01 4.83
N ALA A 113 -9.77 -10.57 4.18
CA ALA A 113 -10.11 -11.99 4.28
C ALA A 113 -8.98 -12.91 3.78
N LEU A 114 -8.31 -12.54 2.68
CA LEU A 114 -7.16 -13.27 2.16
C LEU A 114 -5.93 -13.14 3.09
N ALA A 115 -5.74 -12.00 3.73
CA ALA A 115 -4.68 -11.85 4.73
C ALA A 115 -4.90 -12.77 5.94
N VAL A 116 -6.13 -12.88 6.43
CA VAL A 116 -6.51 -13.83 7.50
C VAL A 116 -6.20 -15.25 7.07
N ARG A 117 -6.58 -15.67 5.86
CA ARG A 117 -6.42 -17.05 5.38
C ARG A 117 -4.96 -17.43 5.12
N ASP A 118 -4.19 -16.53 4.48
CA ASP A 118 -2.92 -16.89 3.85
C ASP A 118 -1.68 -16.29 4.57
N GLN A 119 -1.85 -15.17 5.28
CA GLN A 119 -0.73 -14.47 5.92
C GLN A 119 -0.65 -14.74 7.43
N LEU A 120 -1.77 -14.73 8.16
CA LEU A 120 -1.77 -14.96 9.60
C LEU A 120 -1.21 -16.33 10.01
N PRO A 121 -1.54 -17.47 9.37
CA PRO A 121 -0.96 -18.75 9.77
C PRO A 121 0.57 -18.81 9.66
N ARG A 122 1.15 -17.97 8.78
CA ARG A 122 2.61 -17.82 8.64
C ARG A 122 3.16 -16.83 9.66
N PHE A 123 2.40 -15.79 9.98
CA PHE A 123 2.73 -14.79 10.98
C PHE A 123 2.83 -15.40 12.39
N ASP A 124 1.91 -16.27 12.77
CA ASP A 124 1.85 -16.94 14.08
C ASP A 124 3.10 -17.78 14.40
N GLN A 125 3.88 -18.14 13.36
CA GLN A 125 5.14 -18.88 13.51
C GLN A 125 6.34 -17.96 13.76
N LEU A 126 6.14 -16.65 13.78
CA LEU A 126 7.20 -15.65 13.87
C LEU A 126 7.14 -14.89 15.19
N LYS A 127 8.29 -14.41 15.64
CA LYS A 127 8.42 -13.49 16.80
C LYS A 127 9.07 -12.20 16.31
N PRO A 128 8.31 -11.31 15.66
CA PRO A 128 8.89 -10.12 15.07
C PRO A 128 9.24 -9.07 16.11
N ASP A 129 10.32 -8.34 15.83
CA ASP A 129 10.72 -7.14 16.55
C ASP A 129 10.00 -5.89 16.01
N LEU A 130 9.66 -5.89 14.73
CA LEU A 130 8.90 -4.84 14.07
C LEU A 130 7.81 -5.46 13.19
N VAL A 131 6.61 -4.92 13.27
CA VAL A 131 5.47 -5.34 12.44
C VAL A 131 4.84 -4.13 11.78
N THR A 132 4.64 -4.20 10.47
CA THR A 132 3.79 -3.24 9.75
C THR A 132 2.64 -3.96 9.05
N VAL A 133 1.45 -3.36 9.11
CA VAL A 133 0.24 -3.86 8.46
C VAL A 133 -0.35 -2.75 7.59
N ALA A 134 -0.46 -3.00 6.28
CA ALA A 134 -1.17 -2.15 5.33
C ALA A 134 -2.00 -3.04 4.41
N ILE A 135 -3.26 -3.24 4.76
CA ILE A 135 -4.20 -4.17 4.12
C ILE A 135 -5.60 -3.56 4.04
N GLY A 136 -6.39 -3.93 3.05
CA GLY A 136 -7.79 -3.53 2.92
C GLY A 136 -8.08 -2.64 1.72
N ALA A 137 -7.06 -2.18 0.99
CA ALA A 137 -7.26 -1.36 -0.21
C ALA A 137 -8.05 -2.12 -1.30
N ASN A 138 -7.83 -3.43 -1.43
CA ASN A 138 -8.54 -4.27 -2.41
C ASN A 138 -10.00 -4.54 -2.03
N ASP A 139 -10.36 -4.43 -0.75
CA ASP A 139 -11.74 -4.61 -0.27
C ASP A 139 -12.67 -3.50 -0.78
N ILE A 140 -12.14 -2.31 -1.08
CA ILE A 140 -12.91 -1.16 -1.57
C ILE A 140 -13.64 -1.46 -2.88
N ALA A 141 -13.09 -2.35 -3.73
CA ALA A 141 -13.70 -2.74 -5.00
C ALA A 141 -15.00 -3.53 -4.80
N GLN A 142 -15.06 -4.41 -3.80
CA GLN A 142 -16.22 -5.21 -3.43
C GLN A 142 -16.57 -4.94 -1.97
N TRP A 143 -16.93 -3.69 -1.68
CA TRP A 143 -17.06 -3.17 -0.33
C TRP A 143 -18.21 -3.82 0.45
N ASN A 144 -17.87 -4.42 1.58
CA ASN A 144 -18.76 -4.93 2.60
C ASN A 144 -18.18 -4.56 3.98
N PRO A 145 -18.75 -3.56 4.68
CA PRO A 145 -18.19 -3.04 5.93
C PRO A 145 -18.20 -4.06 7.07
N GLU A 146 -19.22 -4.93 7.15
CA GLU A 146 -19.34 -5.95 8.21
C GLU A 146 -18.24 -7.00 8.04
N ALA A 147 -18.05 -7.53 6.83
CA ALA A 147 -17.01 -8.50 6.53
C ALA A 147 -15.61 -7.88 6.70
N PHE A 148 -15.43 -6.61 6.30
CA PHE A 148 -14.20 -5.87 6.47
C PHE A 148 -13.85 -5.73 7.96
N GLU A 149 -14.81 -5.29 8.80
CA GLU A 149 -14.60 -5.15 10.24
C GLU A 149 -14.27 -6.49 10.91
N ALA A 150 -15.01 -7.54 10.60
CA ALA A 150 -14.75 -8.88 11.14
C ALA A 150 -13.32 -9.35 10.80
N GLY A 151 -12.89 -9.14 9.58
CA GLY A 151 -11.54 -9.46 9.13
C GLY A 151 -10.47 -8.61 9.82
N ILE A 152 -10.64 -7.28 9.93
CA ILE A 152 -9.72 -6.38 10.64
C ILE A 152 -9.60 -6.77 12.12
N ARG A 153 -10.71 -7.11 12.79
CA ARG A 153 -10.69 -7.61 14.16
C ARG A 153 -9.85 -8.88 14.28
N THR A 154 -9.98 -9.80 13.33
CA THR A 154 -9.19 -11.04 13.30
C THR A 154 -7.71 -10.75 13.07
N VAL A 155 -7.36 -9.91 12.11
CA VAL A 155 -5.97 -9.52 11.84
C VAL A 155 -5.36 -8.86 13.08
N PHE A 156 -6.02 -7.85 13.64
CA PHE A 156 -5.45 -7.06 14.75
C PHE A 156 -5.38 -7.85 16.06
N ALA A 157 -6.24 -8.87 16.23
CA ALA A 157 -6.18 -9.78 17.38
C ALA A 157 -4.91 -10.63 17.40
N ALA A 158 -4.34 -10.95 16.24
CA ALA A 158 -3.12 -11.74 16.11
C ALA A 158 -1.83 -10.92 16.26
N LEU A 159 -1.94 -9.57 16.28
CA LEU A 159 -0.75 -8.71 16.29
C LEU A 159 -0.22 -8.47 17.72
N PRO A 160 1.10 -8.33 17.88
CA PRO A 160 1.69 -7.84 19.12
C PRO A 160 1.36 -6.33 19.32
N SER A 161 1.39 -5.86 20.56
CA SER A 161 1.05 -4.47 20.91
C SER A 161 1.93 -3.40 20.24
N HIS A 162 3.13 -3.77 19.84
CA HIS A 162 4.07 -2.89 19.14
C HIS A 162 3.86 -2.85 17.62
N ALA A 163 2.81 -3.52 17.08
CA ALA A 163 2.54 -3.49 15.66
C ALA A 163 2.01 -2.12 15.19
N LEU A 164 2.48 -1.70 14.03
CA LEU A 164 2.08 -0.46 13.37
C LEU A 164 1.08 -0.78 12.26
N VAL A 165 -0.15 -0.31 12.39
CA VAL A 165 -1.23 -0.56 11.42
C VAL A 165 -1.56 0.71 10.66
N ALA A 166 -1.52 0.68 9.34
CA ALA A 166 -1.86 1.83 8.52
C ALA A 166 -3.37 1.91 8.29
N ASP A 167 -3.92 3.12 8.30
CA ASP A 167 -5.21 3.37 7.66
C ASP A 167 -5.05 3.32 6.12
N LEU A 168 -6.16 3.19 5.37
CA LEU A 168 -6.10 3.09 3.91
C LEU A 168 -5.61 4.40 3.29
N PRO A 169 -4.84 4.35 2.19
CA PRO A 169 -4.39 5.54 1.49
C PRO A 169 -5.54 6.33 0.88
N CYS A 170 -5.30 7.58 0.50
CA CYS A 170 -6.25 8.38 -0.28
C CYS A 170 -6.36 7.84 -1.71
N PHE A 171 -7.59 7.55 -2.15
CA PHE A 171 -7.87 7.02 -3.49
C PHE A 171 -8.13 8.12 -4.52
N HIS A 172 -8.32 9.37 -4.09
CA HIS A 172 -8.63 10.53 -4.92
C HIS A 172 -9.92 10.43 -5.77
N LEU A 173 -10.68 9.35 -5.64
CA LEU A 173 -11.96 9.13 -6.33
C LEU A 173 -13.12 9.29 -5.35
N PRO A 174 -14.04 10.27 -5.52
CA PRO A 174 -15.06 10.61 -4.50
C PRO A 174 -15.88 9.41 -4.02
N HIS A 175 -16.33 8.53 -4.94
CA HIS A 175 -17.13 7.36 -4.57
C HIS A 175 -16.35 6.31 -3.76
N ASN A 176 -15.03 6.21 -3.97
CA ASN A 176 -14.17 5.34 -3.17
C ASN A 176 -13.84 5.99 -1.82
N GLU A 177 -13.62 7.30 -1.78
CA GLU A 177 -13.31 8.02 -0.54
C GLU A 177 -14.41 7.89 0.52
N VAL A 178 -15.69 7.78 0.12
CA VAL A 178 -16.79 7.49 1.07
C VAL A 178 -16.58 6.14 1.74
N LYS A 179 -16.22 5.11 0.98
CA LYS A 179 -15.93 3.76 1.52
C LYS A 179 -14.64 3.76 2.36
N VAL A 180 -13.60 4.44 1.87
CA VAL A 180 -12.32 4.60 2.58
C VAL A 180 -12.51 5.30 3.93
N ALA A 181 -13.39 6.30 4.01
CA ALA A 181 -13.71 6.97 5.27
C ALA A 181 -14.28 5.99 6.30
N VAL A 182 -15.23 5.14 5.90
CA VAL A 182 -15.81 4.10 6.77
C VAL A 182 -14.75 3.06 7.14
N ALA A 183 -13.96 2.57 6.17
CA ALA A 183 -12.89 1.61 6.42
C ALA A 183 -11.86 2.14 7.43
N ASN A 184 -11.45 3.42 7.28
CA ASN A 184 -10.49 4.06 8.16
C ASN A 184 -11.04 4.30 9.57
N GLU A 185 -12.35 4.57 9.71
CA GLU A 185 -13.02 4.62 11.01
C GLU A 185 -12.97 3.24 11.70
N ILE A 186 -13.30 2.17 10.99
CA ILE A 186 -13.21 0.79 11.50
C ILE A 186 -11.77 0.47 11.94
N ILE A 187 -10.77 0.73 11.09
CA ILE A 187 -9.35 0.50 11.40
C ILE A 187 -8.95 1.22 12.68
N ARG A 188 -9.23 2.52 12.79
CA ARG A 188 -8.84 3.33 13.96
C ARG A 188 -9.52 2.86 15.23
N ARG A 189 -10.82 2.55 15.16
CA ARG A 189 -11.59 2.06 16.30
C ARG A 189 -11.06 0.73 16.79
N VAL A 190 -10.89 -0.26 15.91
CA VAL A 190 -10.40 -1.59 16.28
C VAL A 190 -8.93 -1.53 16.75
N ALA A 191 -8.09 -0.68 16.15
CA ALA A 191 -6.73 -0.46 16.62
C ALA A 191 -6.70 0.14 18.04
N THR A 192 -7.55 1.11 18.32
CA THR A 192 -7.67 1.70 19.67
C THR A 192 -8.11 0.66 20.69
N GLU A 193 -9.12 -0.16 20.39
CA GLU A 193 -9.59 -1.26 21.24
C GLU A 193 -8.47 -2.29 21.53
N ARG A 194 -7.50 -2.42 20.66
CA ARG A 194 -6.37 -3.36 20.76
C ARG A 194 -5.06 -2.72 21.26
N GLY A 195 -5.06 -1.41 21.51
CA GLY A 195 -3.86 -0.67 21.91
C GLY A 195 -2.78 -0.59 20.82
N LEU A 196 -3.16 -0.71 19.53
CA LEU A 196 -2.24 -0.64 18.41
C LEU A 196 -2.02 0.78 17.91
N THR A 197 -0.82 1.07 17.43
CA THR A 197 -0.48 2.37 16.84
C THR A 197 -0.98 2.47 15.40
N VAL A 198 -1.84 3.45 15.13
CA VAL A 198 -2.33 3.74 13.77
C VAL A 198 -1.39 4.70 13.06
N VAL A 199 -0.92 4.29 11.89
CA VAL A 199 -0.11 5.12 10.98
C VAL A 199 -1.04 5.90 10.06
N PRO A 200 -0.92 7.24 9.98
CA PRO A 200 -1.86 8.11 9.28
C PRO A 200 -1.57 8.17 7.76
N LEU A 201 -1.65 7.01 7.07
CA LEU A 201 -1.33 6.86 5.66
C LEU A 201 -2.29 7.66 4.77
N HIS A 202 -3.60 7.66 5.11
CA HIS A 202 -4.61 8.43 4.38
C HIS A 202 -4.27 9.92 4.32
N SER A 203 -4.03 10.53 5.48
CA SER A 203 -3.73 11.95 5.54
C SER A 203 -2.39 12.29 4.88
N THR A 204 -1.40 11.41 4.96
CA THR A 204 -0.09 11.58 4.31
C THR A 204 -0.21 11.55 2.80
N THR A 205 -0.90 10.54 2.24
CA THR A 205 -1.12 10.45 0.79
C THR A 205 -2.04 11.55 0.28
N LYS A 206 -3.04 11.97 1.05
CA LYS A 206 -3.93 13.08 0.71
C LYS A 206 -3.19 14.42 0.63
N ARG A 207 -2.23 14.69 1.55
CA ARG A 207 -1.40 15.91 1.51
C ARG A 207 -0.52 16.02 0.26
N ALA A 208 -0.13 14.90 -0.36
CA ALA A 208 0.57 14.92 -1.63
C ALA A 208 -0.26 15.55 -2.77
N GLY A 209 -1.57 15.71 -2.55
CA GLY A 209 -2.51 16.43 -3.41
C GLY A 209 -2.81 15.72 -4.72
N PHE A 210 -3.67 16.32 -5.55
CA PHE A 210 -4.11 15.71 -6.81
C PHE A 210 -2.97 15.48 -7.81
N ARG A 211 -1.89 16.27 -7.75
CA ARG A 211 -0.71 16.05 -8.59
C ARG A 211 -0.03 14.71 -8.33
N SER A 212 -0.21 14.13 -7.14
CA SER A 212 0.36 12.83 -6.80
C SER A 212 -0.21 11.70 -7.65
N VAL A 213 -1.46 11.82 -8.13
CA VAL A 213 -2.09 10.87 -9.06
C VAL A 213 -1.30 10.72 -10.36
N LEU A 214 -0.54 11.74 -10.76
CA LEU A 214 0.30 11.71 -11.97
C LEU A 214 1.78 11.45 -11.69
N THR A 215 2.26 11.74 -10.47
CA THR A 215 3.69 11.74 -10.16
C THR A 215 4.11 10.66 -9.17
N HIS A 216 3.18 10.11 -8.39
CA HIS A 216 3.43 9.13 -7.32
C HIS A 216 2.90 7.74 -7.65
N VAL A 217 2.25 7.56 -8.81
CA VAL A 217 1.74 6.28 -9.26
C VAL A 217 2.56 5.72 -10.42
N ALA A 218 2.55 4.41 -10.58
CA ALA A 218 3.12 3.70 -11.69
C ALA A 218 2.27 3.90 -12.96
N LYS A 219 2.70 3.31 -14.08
CA LYS A 219 2.03 3.47 -15.37
C LYS A 219 0.60 2.91 -15.42
N ASP A 220 0.24 2.04 -14.49
CA ASP A 220 -1.12 1.48 -14.36
C ASP A 220 -2.09 2.44 -13.67
N LEU A 221 -1.63 3.61 -13.23
CA LEU A 221 -2.36 4.64 -12.51
C LEU A 221 -3.04 4.13 -11.21
N PHE A 222 -2.49 3.06 -10.64
CA PHE A 222 -3.03 2.44 -9.43
C PHE A 222 -1.95 2.21 -8.37
N HIS A 223 -0.90 1.47 -8.69
CA HIS A 223 0.16 1.18 -7.73
C HIS A 223 1.09 2.39 -7.54
N PRO A 224 1.60 2.62 -6.33
CA PRO A 224 2.63 3.64 -6.11
C PRO A 224 3.91 3.32 -6.92
N ASN A 225 4.57 4.35 -7.43
CA ASN A 225 5.95 4.26 -7.91
C ASN A 225 6.94 4.55 -6.77
N ASP A 226 8.24 4.60 -7.04
CA ASP A 226 9.28 4.87 -6.03
C ASP A 226 9.03 6.14 -5.20
N ARG A 227 8.46 7.19 -5.81
CA ARG A 227 8.10 8.43 -5.11
C ARG A 227 6.89 8.22 -4.20
N GLY A 228 5.87 7.52 -4.71
CA GLY A 228 4.68 7.17 -3.94
C GLY A 228 5.04 6.30 -2.73
N TYR A 229 5.92 5.32 -2.91
CA TYR A 229 6.38 4.47 -1.80
C TYR A 229 7.22 5.21 -0.76
N ARG A 230 7.99 6.23 -1.15
CA ARG A 230 8.64 7.10 -0.17
C ARG A 230 7.60 7.86 0.67
N SER A 231 6.54 8.40 0.06
CA SER A 231 5.45 9.04 0.81
C SER A 231 4.72 8.07 1.73
N TRP A 232 4.57 6.80 1.32
CA TRP A 232 4.04 5.77 2.21
C TRP A 232 4.98 5.53 3.40
N ALA A 233 6.27 5.36 3.15
CA ALA A 233 7.27 5.19 4.20
C ALA A 233 7.28 6.37 5.18
N GLU A 234 7.21 7.61 4.68
CA GLU A 234 7.12 8.82 5.50
C GLU A 234 5.98 8.79 6.52
N ALA A 235 4.85 8.13 6.20
CA ALA A 235 3.75 7.96 7.15
C ALA A 235 4.13 7.05 8.33
N PHE A 236 4.96 6.03 8.11
CA PHE A 236 5.40 5.07 9.13
C PHE A 236 6.59 5.56 9.95
N LEU A 237 7.48 6.38 9.38
CA LEU A 237 8.77 6.74 9.98
C LEU A 237 8.66 7.26 11.42
N PRO A 238 7.72 8.16 11.80
CA PRO A 238 7.62 8.64 13.18
C PRO A 238 7.35 7.51 14.17
N ALA A 239 6.42 6.61 13.83
CA ALA A 239 6.04 5.48 14.68
C ALA A 239 7.16 4.44 14.78
N ILE A 240 7.84 4.13 13.67
CA ILE A 240 9.00 3.22 13.66
C ILE A 240 10.14 3.79 14.50
N SER A 241 10.46 5.09 14.37
CA SER A 241 11.52 5.70 15.15
C SER A 241 11.23 5.65 16.65
N ALA A 242 9.97 5.86 17.05
CA ALA A 242 9.56 5.73 18.45
C ALA A 242 9.68 4.29 18.97
N GLU A 243 9.25 3.29 18.18
CA GLU A 243 9.33 1.87 18.55
C GLU A 243 10.80 1.42 18.68
N VAL A 244 11.66 1.80 17.74
CA VAL A 244 13.09 1.48 17.75
C VAL A 244 13.78 2.15 18.94
N ALA A 245 13.50 3.41 19.24
CA ALA A 245 14.09 4.12 20.38
C ALA A 245 13.70 3.47 21.71
N GLY A 246 12.42 3.05 21.85
CA GLY A 246 11.94 2.33 23.04
C GLY A 246 12.69 1.01 23.27
N ARG A 247 13.00 0.27 22.21
CA ARG A 247 13.78 -0.98 22.29
C ARG A 247 15.22 -0.75 22.68
N ILE A 248 15.90 0.23 22.10
CA ILE A 248 17.30 0.55 22.45
C ILE A 248 17.39 0.91 23.93
N SER A 249 16.43 1.71 24.45
CA SER A 249 16.41 2.09 25.86
C SER A 249 16.14 0.92 26.81
N SER A 250 15.40 -0.10 26.38
CA SER A 250 15.07 -1.28 27.20
C SER A 250 16.21 -2.31 27.25
N VAL A 251 17.17 -2.27 26.32
CA VAL A 251 18.32 -3.21 26.23
C VAL A 251 19.54 -2.69 27.01
N SER A 252 19.59 -1.42 27.38
CA SER A 252 20.67 -0.84 28.21
C SER A 252 20.21 -0.66 29.66
N PRO A 253 20.37 -1.66 30.55
CA PRO A 253 20.39 -1.39 31.98
C PRO A 253 21.74 -0.74 32.28
N VAL A 254 21.72 0.53 32.64
CA VAL A 254 22.87 1.19 33.26
C VAL A 254 23.13 0.47 34.59
N SER A 255 24.16 -0.35 34.63
CA SER A 255 24.76 -0.77 35.87
C SER A 255 25.67 0.34 36.37
N ASP A 256 25.11 1.35 37.00
CA ASP A 256 25.86 2.19 37.92
C ASP A 256 25.95 1.49 39.28
N ASP A 257 26.88 0.57 39.41
CA ASP A 257 27.42 0.11 40.67
C ASP A 257 28.94 0.20 40.59
N VAL A 258 29.45 1.41 40.87
CA VAL A 258 30.84 1.62 41.23
C VAL A 258 30.85 2.10 42.67
N HIS A 259 31.17 1.18 43.57
CA HIS A 259 31.65 1.52 44.91
C HIS A 259 33.18 1.49 44.93
#